data_6773e6592690d56e7106100cd81660dd
#
_entry.id   6773e6592690d56e7106100cd81660dd
#
_cell.length_a   1.000
_cell.length_b   1.000
_cell.length_c   1.000
_cell.angle_alpha   90.00
_cell.angle_beta   90.00
_cell.angle_gamma   90.00
#
_symmetry.space_group_name_H-M   'P 1'
#
loop_
_entity.id
_entity.type
_entity.pdbx_description
1 polymer ?
#
loop_
_entity_poly.entity_id
_entity_poly.type
_entity_poly.pdbx_seq_one_letter_code
_entity_poly.pdbx_strand_id
1 'polypeptide(L)'
;MKVIALTILLLMLALIALGSSRSRKQTTATPDVRDYRYADAFRGSEAGITLTRACGNCHSNQTNLPWYGHVVPISWWINRHVREGRQTLNFTEWTTYSARRRLDELESICGLVSSGRMPPPSYRALHPESRLDTQDKKEICAWAANESENEK
;
A
#
# COMPACT_ATOMS: atom_id res chain seq x y z
N MET A 1 -42.59 -8.51 -14.41
CA MET A 1 -41.34 -7.74 -14.58
C MET A 1 -40.99 -6.92 -13.34
N LYS A 2 -41.88 -6.10 -12.76
CA LYS A 2 -41.61 -5.25 -11.58
C LYS A 2 -41.21 -6.06 -10.32
N VAL A 3 -41.86 -7.21 -10.07
CA VAL A 3 -41.55 -8.06 -8.89
C VAL A 3 -40.15 -8.69 -9.00
N ILE A 4 -39.80 -9.17 -10.20
CA ILE A 4 -38.45 -9.75 -10.45
C ILE A 4 -37.35 -8.69 -10.27
N ALA A 5 -37.58 -7.48 -10.75
CA ALA A 5 -36.63 -6.38 -10.57
C ALA A 5 -36.46 -6.01 -9.08
N LEU A 6 -37.53 -6.00 -8.31
CA LEU A 6 -37.51 -5.72 -6.87
C LEU A 6 -36.76 -6.81 -6.08
N THR A 7 -36.99 -8.08 -6.43
CA THR A 7 -36.29 -9.19 -5.76
C THR A 7 -34.78 -9.19 -6.07
N ILE A 8 -34.39 -8.90 -7.31
CA ILE A 8 -32.97 -8.77 -7.66
C ILE A 8 -32.32 -7.61 -6.89
N LEU A 9 -32.98 -6.46 -6.80
CA LEU A 9 -32.48 -5.32 -6.05
C LEU A 9 -32.29 -5.65 -4.57
N LEU A 10 -33.26 -6.31 -3.93
CA LEU A 10 -33.17 -6.71 -2.54
C LEU A 10 -32.04 -7.73 -2.28
N LEU A 11 -31.84 -8.69 -3.19
CA LEU A 11 -30.73 -9.62 -3.11
C LEU A 11 -29.37 -8.93 -3.25
N MET A 12 -29.25 -7.97 -4.16
CA MET A 12 -28.02 -7.16 -4.31
C MET A 12 -27.72 -6.35 -3.05
N LEU A 13 -28.72 -5.72 -2.46
CA LEU A 13 -28.57 -4.96 -1.21
C LEU A 13 -28.17 -5.86 -0.04
N ALA A 14 -28.75 -7.06 0.05
CA ALA A 14 -28.39 -8.04 1.07
C ALA A 14 -26.93 -8.52 0.91
N LEU A 15 -26.50 -8.81 -0.31
CA LEU A 15 -25.10 -9.19 -0.60
C LEU A 15 -24.10 -8.08 -0.24
N ILE A 16 -24.45 -6.82 -0.54
CA ILE A 16 -23.64 -5.65 -0.17
C ILE A 16 -23.55 -5.53 1.35
N ALA A 17 -24.66 -5.67 2.06
CA ALA A 17 -24.71 -5.60 3.54
C ALA A 17 -23.88 -6.71 4.20
N LEU A 18 -24.02 -7.96 3.75
CA LEU A 18 -23.28 -9.09 4.27
C LEU A 18 -21.76 -8.98 3.96
N GLY A 19 -21.41 -8.53 2.75
CA GLY A 19 -20.02 -8.30 2.37
C GLY A 19 -19.36 -7.20 3.17
N SER A 20 -20.07 -6.09 3.43
CA SER A 20 -19.59 -4.96 4.21
C SER A 20 -19.36 -5.32 5.70
N SER A 21 -20.19 -6.22 6.26
CA SER A 21 -20.02 -6.69 7.64
C SER A 21 -18.74 -7.53 7.83
N ARG A 22 -18.32 -8.29 6.83
CA ARG A 22 -17.08 -9.07 6.87
C ARG A 22 -15.82 -8.19 6.76
N SER A 23 -15.90 -7.09 6.01
CA SER A 23 -14.79 -6.15 5.85
C SER A 23 -14.45 -5.36 7.13
N ARG A 24 -15.41 -5.22 8.04
CA ARG A 24 -15.28 -4.42 9.28
C ARG A 24 -14.31 -4.99 10.32
N LYS A 25 -13.84 -6.24 10.17
CA LYS A 25 -12.91 -6.89 11.12
C LYS A 25 -11.44 -6.61 10.86
N GLN A 26 -11.09 -5.83 9.82
CA GLN A 26 -9.73 -5.31 9.70
C GLN A 26 -9.61 -4.07 10.57
N THR A 27 -8.86 -4.22 11.64
CA THR A 27 -8.59 -3.22 12.66
C THR A 27 -8.21 -1.88 12.06
N THR A 28 -9.13 -0.91 12.13
CA THR A 28 -8.87 0.50 11.89
C THR A 28 -8.20 1.10 13.13
N ALA A 29 -6.97 0.71 13.41
CA ALA A 29 -6.12 1.54 14.21
C ALA A 29 -5.66 2.68 13.29
N THR A 30 -6.06 3.91 13.58
CA THR A 30 -5.40 5.11 13.02
C THR A 30 -3.94 5.01 13.40
N PRO A 31 -3.02 4.84 12.43
CA PRO A 31 -1.62 4.70 12.78
C PRO A 31 -1.15 6.05 13.35
N ASP A 32 -0.70 6.05 14.59
CA ASP A 32 0.15 7.14 15.06
C ASP A 32 1.39 7.13 14.17
N VAL A 33 1.73 8.29 13.60
CA VAL A 33 2.94 8.50 12.76
C VAL A 33 4.21 8.00 13.48
N ARG A 34 4.16 7.84 14.80
CA ARG A 34 5.23 7.30 15.65
C ARG A 34 5.33 5.77 15.65
N ASP A 35 4.30 5.07 15.18
CA ASP A 35 4.25 3.61 15.20
C ASP A 35 4.65 2.98 13.84
N TYR A 36 5.05 3.82 12.88
CA TYR A 36 5.74 3.36 11.67
C TYR A 36 7.15 2.89 12.04
N ARG A 37 7.22 1.74 12.69
CA ARG A 37 8.47 0.99 12.89
C ARG A 37 8.88 0.35 11.56
N TYR A 38 9.01 1.19 10.53
CA TYR A 38 9.86 0.81 9.42
C TYR A 38 11.27 0.69 9.97
N ALA A 39 12.01 -0.27 9.44
CA ALA A 39 13.39 -0.49 9.79
C ALA A 39 14.14 0.84 9.97
N ASP A 40 15.12 0.86 10.84
CA ASP A 40 15.91 2.06 11.11
C ASP A 40 16.49 2.69 9.82
N ALA A 41 16.65 1.89 8.74
CA ALA A 41 16.99 2.32 7.38
C ALA A 41 16.08 3.41 6.79
N PHE A 42 14.82 3.48 7.22
CA PHE A 42 13.85 4.47 6.72
C PHE A 42 13.69 5.69 7.64
N ARG A 43 14.20 5.61 8.87
CA ARG A 43 13.99 6.66 9.86
C ARG A 43 14.82 7.89 9.55
N GLY A 44 14.12 9.02 9.51
CA GLY A 44 14.78 10.34 9.42
C GLY A 44 15.30 10.71 8.05
N SER A 45 15.05 9.88 7.01
CA SER A 45 15.35 10.26 5.64
C SER A 45 14.12 10.80 4.91
N GLU A 46 14.30 11.75 4.02
CA GLU A 46 13.23 12.26 3.14
C GLU A 46 12.62 11.12 2.31
N ALA A 47 13.45 10.21 1.81
CA ALA A 47 12.99 9.01 1.13
C ALA A 47 12.08 8.16 2.01
N GLY A 48 12.39 7.98 3.29
CA GLY A 48 11.56 7.23 4.23
C GLY A 48 10.20 7.87 4.45
N ILE A 49 10.13 9.20 4.55
CA ILE A 49 8.87 9.95 4.64
C ILE A 49 8.04 9.73 3.38
N THR A 50 8.67 9.86 2.21
CA THR A 50 8.02 9.68 0.91
C THR A 50 7.54 8.25 0.69
N LEU A 51 8.35 7.24 1.02
CA LEU A 51 7.96 5.82 0.95
C LEU A 51 6.78 5.51 1.88
N THR A 52 6.78 6.07 3.08
CA THR A 52 5.67 5.93 4.04
C THR A 52 4.39 6.51 3.46
N ARG A 53 4.43 7.72 2.95
CA ARG A 53 3.30 8.46 2.38
C ARG A 53 2.73 7.76 1.14
N ALA A 54 3.58 7.36 0.22
CA ALA A 54 3.17 6.89 -1.10
C ALA A 54 2.98 5.37 -1.20
N CYS A 55 3.69 4.58 -0.38
CA CYS A 55 3.76 3.14 -0.52
C CYS A 55 3.24 2.38 0.71
N GLY A 56 3.30 3.00 1.89
CA GLY A 56 3.05 2.35 3.18
C GLY A 56 1.70 1.65 3.29
N ASN A 57 0.63 2.20 2.72
CA ASN A 57 -0.70 1.59 2.77
C ASN A 57 -0.76 0.18 2.16
N CYS A 58 0.00 -0.08 1.10
CA CYS A 58 0.03 -1.39 0.45
C CYS A 58 1.22 -2.24 0.90
N HIS A 59 2.34 -1.62 1.23
CA HIS A 59 3.61 -2.30 1.51
C HIS A 59 4.00 -2.28 2.99
N SER A 60 3.04 -2.16 3.92
CA SER A 60 3.29 -2.34 5.36
C SER A 60 2.12 -3.05 6.05
N ASN A 61 2.32 -3.49 7.29
CA ASN A 61 1.25 -4.08 8.10
C ASN A 61 0.24 -3.03 8.61
N GLN A 62 0.44 -1.75 8.29
CA GLN A 62 -0.38 -0.63 8.73
C GLN A 62 -1.11 0.00 7.55
N THR A 63 -2.21 -0.61 7.13
CA THR A 63 -3.06 -0.07 6.06
C THR A 63 -4.15 0.82 6.64
N ASN A 64 -4.18 2.08 6.20
CA ASN A 64 -5.30 2.98 6.47
C ASN A 64 -6.23 2.99 5.26
N LEU A 65 -7.37 2.30 5.38
CA LEU A 65 -8.35 2.23 4.30
C LEU A 65 -9.31 3.44 4.36
N PRO A 66 -9.51 4.14 3.24
CA PRO A 66 -10.56 5.15 3.12
C PRO A 66 -11.94 4.48 3.20
N TRP A 67 -12.99 5.29 3.41
CA TRP A 67 -14.36 4.79 3.56
C TRP A 67 -14.82 3.83 2.45
N TYR A 68 -14.44 4.09 1.20
CA TYR A 68 -14.78 3.24 0.06
C TYR A 68 -14.04 1.89 0.08
N GLY A 69 -12.92 1.80 0.79
CA GLY A 69 -12.20 0.55 1.00
C GLY A 69 -12.94 -0.45 1.89
N HIS A 70 -14.07 -0.03 2.50
CA HIS A 70 -14.95 -0.88 3.29
C HIS A 70 -16.21 -1.32 2.53
N VAL A 71 -16.41 -0.85 1.28
CA VAL A 71 -17.60 -1.10 0.48
C VAL A 71 -17.33 -2.17 -0.58
N VAL A 72 -18.16 -3.22 -0.60
CA VAL A 72 -18.11 -4.29 -1.62
C VAL A 72 -18.67 -3.74 -2.95
N PRO A 73 -18.07 -4.06 -4.10
CA PRO A 73 -16.93 -4.97 -4.33
C PRO A 73 -15.55 -4.32 -4.23
N ILE A 74 -15.48 -3.00 -4.03
CA ILE A 74 -14.22 -2.23 -4.03
C ILE A 74 -13.27 -2.76 -2.95
N SER A 75 -13.80 -3.08 -1.76
CA SER A 75 -13.01 -3.62 -0.65
C SER A 75 -12.30 -4.93 -1.00
N TRP A 76 -12.91 -5.80 -1.80
CA TRP A 76 -12.27 -7.05 -2.24
C TRP A 76 -11.07 -6.79 -3.14
N TRP A 77 -11.23 -5.85 -4.06
CA TRP A 77 -10.16 -5.46 -4.98
C TRP A 77 -8.99 -4.81 -4.24
N ILE A 78 -9.28 -3.86 -3.32
CA ILE A 78 -8.24 -3.19 -2.52
C ILE A 78 -7.53 -4.22 -1.62
N ASN A 79 -8.27 -5.05 -0.89
CA ASN A 79 -7.68 -6.06 -0.01
C ASN A 79 -6.79 -7.06 -0.76
N ARG A 80 -7.14 -7.39 -1.99
CA ARG A 80 -6.29 -8.21 -2.85
C ARG A 80 -4.97 -7.50 -3.16
N HIS A 81 -5.00 -6.23 -3.58
CA HIS A 81 -3.81 -5.45 -3.90
C HIS A 81 -2.90 -5.24 -2.69
N VAL A 82 -3.47 -4.94 -1.52
CA VAL A 82 -2.72 -4.82 -0.27
C VAL A 82 -2.03 -6.14 0.07
N ARG A 83 -2.73 -7.27 -0.05
CA ARG A 83 -2.14 -8.58 0.22
C ARG A 83 -1.01 -8.90 -0.75
N GLU A 84 -1.21 -8.68 -2.05
CA GLU A 84 -0.20 -8.90 -3.09
C GLU A 84 1.02 -7.97 -2.87
N GLY A 85 0.78 -6.71 -2.52
CA GLY A 85 1.83 -5.75 -2.20
C GLY A 85 2.70 -6.22 -1.03
N ARG A 86 2.09 -6.67 0.06
CA ARG A 86 2.81 -7.21 1.24
C ARG A 86 3.58 -8.51 0.95
N GLN A 87 3.03 -9.36 0.09
CA GLN A 87 3.72 -10.62 -0.28
C GLN A 87 4.99 -10.33 -1.09
N THR A 88 4.96 -9.30 -1.93
CA THR A 88 6.11 -8.89 -2.72
C THR A 88 7.12 -8.14 -1.85
N LEU A 89 6.68 -7.06 -1.21
CA LEU A 89 7.51 -6.18 -0.37
C LEU A 89 6.71 -5.76 0.85
N ASN A 90 7.24 -5.99 2.04
CA ASN A 90 6.66 -5.54 3.30
C ASN A 90 7.69 -4.76 4.12
N PHE A 91 7.56 -3.46 4.19
CA PHE A 91 8.46 -2.59 4.94
C PHE A 91 8.49 -2.90 6.44
N THR A 92 7.39 -3.40 7.01
CA THR A 92 7.36 -3.81 8.42
C THR A 92 8.26 -5.01 8.70
N GLU A 93 8.52 -5.83 7.69
CA GLU A 93 9.34 -7.03 7.78
C GLU A 93 10.76 -6.84 7.21
N TRP A 94 11.13 -5.62 6.84
CA TRP A 94 12.40 -5.31 6.16
C TRP A 94 13.62 -5.87 6.86
N THR A 95 13.69 -5.76 8.19
CA THR A 95 14.82 -6.25 8.98
C THR A 95 14.92 -7.77 9.01
N THR A 96 13.85 -8.48 8.66
CA THR A 96 13.83 -9.96 8.60
C THR A 96 14.30 -10.50 7.25
N TYR A 97 14.42 -9.64 6.25
CA TYR A 97 14.91 -10.04 4.93
C TYR A 97 16.41 -10.33 4.95
N SER A 98 16.84 -11.31 4.16
CA SER A 98 18.26 -11.51 3.91
C SER A 98 18.87 -10.32 3.17
N ALA A 99 20.19 -10.10 3.32
CA ALA A 99 20.90 -9.04 2.60
C ALA A 99 20.65 -9.12 1.08
N ARG A 100 20.71 -10.33 0.51
CA ARG A 100 20.40 -10.56 -0.90
C ARG A 100 19.01 -10.06 -1.28
N ARG A 101 17.99 -10.42 -0.50
CA ARG A 101 16.61 -9.97 -0.77
C ARG A 101 16.50 -8.45 -0.65
N ARG A 102 17.12 -7.83 0.34
CA ARG A 102 17.11 -6.37 0.49
C ARG A 102 17.72 -5.68 -0.73
N LEU A 103 18.84 -6.18 -1.25
CA LEU A 103 19.45 -5.65 -2.48
C LEU A 103 18.51 -5.75 -3.68
N ASP A 104 17.87 -6.90 -3.89
CA ASP A 104 16.92 -7.10 -4.99
C ASP A 104 15.69 -6.17 -4.86
N GLU A 105 15.19 -5.95 -3.63
CA GLU A 105 14.06 -5.04 -3.38
C GLU A 105 14.45 -3.56 -3.58
N LEU A 106 15.65 -3.14 -3.17
CA LEU A 106 16.14 -1.76 -3.37
C LEU A 106 16.24 -1.43 -4.86
N GLU A 107 16.77 -2.33 -5.66
CA GLU A 107 16.81 -2.18 -7.12
C GLU A 107 15.39 -2.10 -7.71
N SER A 108 14.49 -2.98 -7.27
CA SER A 108 13.10 -3.02 -7.71
C SER A 108 12.34 -1.74 -7.35
N ILE A 109 12.52 -1.21 -6.14
CA ILE A 109 11.90 0.04 -5.69
C ILE A 109 12.29 1.18 -6.62
N CYS A 110 13.58 1.41 -6.85
CA CYS A 110 14.03 2.48 -7.73
C CYS A 110 13.53 2.29 -9.18
N GLY A 111 13.61 1.09 -9.73
CA GLY A 111 13.17 0.79 -11.09
C GLY A 111 11.67 1.02 -11.30
N LEU A 112 10.83 0.59 -10.33
CA LEU A 112 9.38 0.74 -10.41
C LEU A 112 8.92 2.19 -10.21
N VAL A 113 9.58 2.93 -9.33
CA VAL A 113 9.31 4.34 -9.08
C VAL A 113 9.74 5.18 -10.27
N SER A 114 10.94 4.96 -10.81
CA SER A 114 11.47 5.70 -11.96
C SER A 114 10.59 5.51 -13.20
N SER A 115 10.17 4.27 -13.48
CA SER A 115 9.28 3.95 -14.59
C SER A 115 7.84 4.42 -14.40
N GLY A 116 7.47 4.92 -13.21
CA GLY A 116 6.11 5.36 -12.88
C GLY A 116 5.10 4.21 -12.76
N ARG A 117 5.55 2.98 -12.63
CA ARG A 117 4.70 1.81 -12.40
C ARG A 117 4.19 1.75 -10.96
N MET A 118 4.96 2.27 -10.01
CA MET A 118 4.58 2.44 -8.60
C MET A 118 4.68 3.92 -8.18
N PRO A 119 3.72 4.39 -7.38
CA PRO A 119 2.42 3.78 -7.03
C PRO A 119 1.53 3.58 -8.27
N PRO A 120 0.59 2.60 -8.26
CA PRO A 120 -0.27 2.31 -9.41
C PRO A 120 -1.10 3.52 -9.86
N PRO A 121 -1.35 3.71 -11.18
CA PRO A 121 -2.14 4.85 -11.67
C PRO A 121 -3.54 4.97 -11.04
N SER A 122 -4.21 3.84 -10.81
CA SER A 122 -5.53 3.80 -10.14
C SER A 122 -5.47 4.31 -8.70
N TYR A 123 -4.39 4.00 -7.98
CA TYR A 123 -4.17 4.50 -6.62
C TYR A 123 -3.89 6.01 -6.63
N ARG A 124 -2.97 6.48 -7.47
CA ARG A 124 -2.61 7.91 -7.60
C ARG A 124 -3.78 8.80 -8.03
N ALA A 125 -4.78 8.25 -8.73
CA ALA A 125 -5.97 8.98 -9.15
C ALA A 125 -6.85 9.38 -7.95
N LEU A 126 -6.96 8.47 -6.96
CA LEU A 126 -7.78 8.66 -5.75
C LEU A 126 -6.98 9.20 -4.56
N HIS A 127 -5.65 9.12 -4.63
CA HIS A 127 -4.70 9.51 -3.57
C HIS A 127 -3.66 10.50 -4.12
N PRO A 128 -3.99 11.80 -4.25
CA PRO A 128 -3.05 12.81 -4.75
C PRO A 128 -1.75 12.86 -3.94
N GLU A 129 -1.83 12.59 -2.64
CA GLU A 129 -0.71 12.53 -1.72
C GLU A 129 0.29 11.41 -2.05
N SER A 130 -0.11 10.39 -2.78
CA SER A 130 0.77 9.29 -3.20
C SER A 130 1.54 9.57 -4.50
N ARG A 131 1.29 10.71 -5.13
CA ARG A 131 1.99 11.08 -6.36
C ARG A 131 3.44 11.42 -6.05
N LEU A 132 4.33 10.87 -6.85
CA LEU A 132 5.76 11.11 -6.77
C LEU A 132 6.17 12.07 -7.88
N ASP A 133 6.76 13.18 -7.50
CA ASP A 133 7.37 14.11 -8.45
C ASP A 133 8.79 13.66 -8.85
N THR A 134 9.49 14.47 -9.62
CA THR A 134 10.85 14.15 -10.08
C THR A 134 11.84 14.14 -8.92
N GLN A 135 11.64 14.98 -7.91
CA GLN A 135 12.51 15.06 -6.75
C GLN A 135 12.29 13.85 -5.83
N ASP A 136 11.04 13.53 -5.52
CA ASP A 136 10.67 12.32 -4.76
C ASP A 136 11.36 11.06 -5.34
N LYS A 137 11.30 10.90 -6.67
CA LYS A 137 11.91 9.76 -7.36
C LYS A 137 13.43 9.72 -7.25
N LYS A 138 14.08 10.88 -7.39
CA LYS A 138 15.54 10.99 -7.22
C LYS A 138 15.96 10.64 -5.80
N GLU A 139 15.24 11.13 -4.81
CA GLU A 139 15.53 10.87 -3.39
C GLU A 139 15.37 9.39 -3.04
N ILE A 140 14.30 8.75 -3.51
CA ILE A 140 14.08 7.30 -3.33
C ILE A 140 15.21 6.49 -3.98
N CYS A 141 15.59 6.82 -5.22
CA CYS A 141 16.67 6.10 -5.90
C CYS A 141 18.04 6.33 -5.28
N ALA A 142 18.34 7.55 -4.83
CA ALA A 142 19.58 7.86 -4.13
C ALA A 142 19.66 7.12 -2.79
N TRP A 143 18.55 7.10 -2.04
CA TRP A 143 18.44 6.30 -0.82
C TRP A 143 18.66 4.80 -1.12
N ALA A 144 18.00 4.24 -2.12
CA ALA A 144 18.15 2.82 -2.49
C ALA A 144 19.58 2.46 -2.87
N ALA A 145 20.28 3.35 -3.59
CA ALA A 145 21.69 3.16 -3.94
C ALA A 145 22.58 3.16 -2.69
N ASN A 146 22.39 4.12 -1.78
CA ASN A 146 23.16 4.23 -0.54
C ASN A 146 22.95 3.00 0.37
N GLU A 147 21.69 2.55 0.55
CA GLU A 147 21.41 1.35 1.31
C GLU A 147 22.02 0.09 0.67
N SER A 148 22.04 0.02 -0.67
CA SER A 148 22.67 -1.10 -1.38
C SER A 148 24.18 -1.18 -1.16
N GLU A 149 24.86 -0.07 -0.93
CA GLU A 149 26.28 -0.04 -0.58
C GLU A 149 26.51 -0.53 0.86
N ASN A 150 25.60 -0.22 1.78
CA ASN A 150 25.67 -0.65 3.18
C ASN A 150 25.41 -2.16 3.36
N GLU A 151 24.76 -2.82 2.40
CA GLU A 151 24.45 -4.26 2.45
C GLU A 151 25.55 -5.16 1.85
N LYS A 152 26.59 -4.59 1.22
CA LYS A 152 27.73 -5.32 0.63
C LYS A 152 28.81 -5.61 1.65
#